data_a90ee71f2616a073bd8ea43bc9c4ee60
#
_entry.id   a90ee71f2616a073bd8ea43bc9c4ee60
#
_cell.length_a   1.000
_cell.length_b   1.000
_cell.length_c   1.000
_cell.angle_alpha   90.00
_cell.angle_beta   90.00
_cell.angle_gamma   90.00
#
_symmetry.space_group_name_H-M   'P 1'
#
loop_
_entity.id
_entity.type
_entity.pdbx_description
1 polymer ?
#
loop_
_entity_poly.entity_id
_entity_poly.type
_entity_poly.pdbx_seq_one_letter_code
_entity_poly.pdbx_strand_id
1 'polypeptide(L)'
;MRATLALADATLRDLTRRPGILLAVLALAVFLQVLPDLCARAVDDSAALALQAALTTITLFLQLFAAFAGLRAASREGDLAASAEWRSSPLTSSRYILGRFAGIVVAASLLLLFLLPLALIRQFHGLAQEPFDPAAWASMAAGALLTAALFASLGLLLASIASPQFAAVSVIGAFIATRLLVPELAAREGFASTIAHLLPDPSRLDFARELAFHRAPGIPAVLWGTGGAALQTATLLLAAAWALQRREN
;
A
#
# COMPACT_ATOMS: atom_id res chain seq x y z
N MET A 1 4.55 19.92 -15.18
CA MET A 1 4.84 18.48 -15.42
C MET A 1 6.28 18.11 -15.06
N ARG A 2 7.34 18.77 -15.56
CA ARG A 2 8.76 18.46 -15.24
C ARG A 2 9.06 18.51 -13.74
N ALA A 3 8.58 19.50 -13.01
CA ALA A 3 8.82 19.65 -11.57
C ALA A 3 8.16 18.53 -10.73
N THR A 4 6.95 18.07 -11.10
CA THR A 4 6.28 16.94 -10.43
C THR A 4 7.07 15.64 -10.64
N LEU A 5 7.60 15.41 -11.85
CA LEU A 5 8.45 14.24 -12.14
C LEU A 5 9.78 14.29 -11.40
N ALA A 6 10.41 15.46 -11.32
CA ALA A 6 11.64 15.63 -10.55
C ALA A 6 11.42 15.33 -9.05
N LEU A 7 10.27 15.73 -8.51
CA LEU A 7 9.90 15.45 -7.13
C LEU A 7 9.62 13.96 -6.89
N ALA A 8 8.97 13.28 -7.84
CA ALA A 8 8.78 11.84 -7.79
C ALA A 8 10.11 11.09 -7.79
N ASP A 9 11.04 11.47 -8.67
CA ASP A 9 12.40 10.91 -8.73
C ASP A 9 13.19 11.15 -7.42
N ALA A 10 13.13 12.37 -6.88
CA ALA A 10 13.75 12.68 -5.60
C ALA A 10 13.17 11.83 -4.45
N THR A 11 11.85 11.62 -4.43
CA THR A 11 11.19 10.76 -3.43
C THR A 11 11.64 9.31 -3.58
N LEU A 12 11.68 8.79 -4.79
CA LEU A 12 12.14 7.43 -5.07
C LEU A 12 13.59 7.23 -4.62
N ARG A 13 14.49 8.15 -4.96
CA ARG A 13 15.91 8.09 -4.54
C ARG A 13 16.06 8.14 -3.01
N ASP A 14 15.27 8.97 -2.33
CA ASP A 14 15.31 9.04 -0.87
C ASP A 14 14.88 7.71 -0.23
N LEU A 15 13.82 7.07 -0.75
CA LEU A 15 13.32 5.80 -0.24
C LEU A 15 14.31 4.65 -0.50
N THR A 16 14.89 4.57 -1.71
CA THR A 16 15.80 3.49 -2.09
C THR A 16 17.17 3.56 -1.41
N ARG A 17 17.62 4.73 -0.99
CA ARG A 17 18.92 4.91 -0.31
C ARG A 17 18.89 4.63 1.20
N ARG A 18 17.74 4.26 1.77
CA ARG A 18 17.62 4.06 3.22
C ARG A 18 17.98 2.66 3.63
N PRO A 19 18.99 2.50 4.51
CA PRO A 19 19.40 1.18 4.96
C PRO A 19 18.28 0.42 5.70
N GLY A 20 17.42 1.13 6.45
CA GLY A 20 16.29 0.51 7.15
C GLY A 20 15.26 -0.11 6.21
N ILE A 21 14.97 0.51 5.06
CA ILE A 21 14.08 -0.05 4.05
C ILE A 21 14.74 -1.28 3.39
N LEU A 22 16.02 -1.19 3.05
CA LEU A 22 16.76 -2.31 2.48
C LEU A 22 16.80 -3.51 3.43
N LEU A 23 17.05 -3.27 4.72
CA LEU A 23 17.03 -4.32 5.75
C LEU A 23 15.64 -4.95 5.90
N ALA A 24 14.57 -4.13 5.90
CA ALA A 24 13.19 -4.64 5.97
C ALA A 24 12.83 -5.49 4.74
N VAL A 25 13.24 -5.06 3.54
CA VAL A 25 13.02 -5.83 2.29
C VAL A 25 13.81 -7.14 2.33
N LEU A 26 15.06 -7.11 2.79
CA LEU A 26 15.90 -8.32 2.92
C LEU A 26 15.28 -9.29 3.93
N ALA A 27 14.89 -8.80 5.11
CA ALA A 27 14.23 -9.63 6.13
C ALA A 27 12.94 -10.27 5.60
N LEU A 28 12.13 -9.50 4.86
CA LEU A 28 10.93 -10.02 4.22
C LEU A 28 11.26 -11.05 3.15
N ALA A 29 12.29 -10.82 2.31
CA ALA A 29 12.71 -11.78 1.30
C ALA A 29 13.15 -13.11 1.93
N VAL A 30 13.91 -13.06 3.04
CA VAL A 30 14.30 -14.26 3.80
C VAL A 30 13.06 -14.95 4.39
N PHE A 31 12.14 -14.19 4.99
CA PHE A 31 10.91 -14.73 5.55
C PHE A 31 10.07 -15.46 4.49
N LEU A 32 9.91 -14.87 3.29
CA LEU A 32 9.18 -15.50 2.19
C LEU A 32 9.81 -16.81 1.72
N GLN A 33 11.14 -16.98 1.88
CA GLN A 33 11.81 -18.26 1.56
C GLN A 33 11.59 -19.34 2.62
N VAL A 34 11.39 -18.96 3.89
CA VAL A 34 11.19 -19.90 5.02
C VAL A 34 9.71 -20.25 5.19
N LEU A 35 8.80 -19.35 4.79
CA LEU A 35 7.37 -19.50 5.00
C LEU A 35 6.77 -20.82 4.47
N PRO A 36 7.11 -21.32 3.26
CA PRO A 36 6.60 -22.61 2.78
C PRO A 36 6.96 -23.78 3.68
N ASP A 37 8.20 -23.79 4.23
CA ASP A 37 8.66 -24.85 5.12
C ASP A 37 7.93 -24.82 6.48
N LEU A 38 7.53 -23.62 6.95
CA LEU A 38 6.72 -23.46 8.15
C LEU A 38 5.27 -23.95 7.91
N CYS A 39 4.69 -23.62 6.76
CA CYS A 39 3.33 -24.06 6.40
C CYS A 39 3.27 -25.58 6.16
N ALA A 40 4.29 -26.17 5.53
CA ALA A 40 4.36 -27.59 5.26
C ALA A 40 4.34 -28.46 6.53
N ARG A 41 4.79 -27.90 7.67
CA ARG A 41 4.75 -28.58 8.97
C ARG A 41 3.41 -28.49 9.68
N ALA A 42 2.55 -27.59 9.24
CA ALA A 42 1.33 -27.24 9.97
C ALA A 42 0.06 -27.92 9.41
N VAL A 43 -0.02 -28.15 8.08
CA VAL A 43 -1.26 -28.58 7.41
C VAL A 43 -0.96 -29.39 6.14
N ASP A 44 -1.81 -30.37 5.83
CA ASP A 44 -1.67 -31.22 4.62
C ASP A 44 -1.84 -30.43 3.29
N ASP A 45 -2.60 -29.33 3.29
CA ASP A 45 -2.81 -28.45 2.12
C ASP A 45 -1.85 -27.24 2.13
N SER A 46 -0.56 -27.53 2.33
CA SER A 46 0.47 -26.57 2.68
C SER A 46 0.80 -25.57 1.56
N ALA A 47 0.67 -25.96 0.28
CA ALA A 47 1.11 -25.13 -0.85
C ALA A 47 0.20 -23.90 -1.06
N ALA A 48 -1.12 -24.08 -1.11
CA ALA A 48 -2.08 -23.00 -1.27
C ALA A 48 -2.05 -22.01 -0.08
N LEU A 49 -1.96 -22.56 1.14
CA LEU A 49 -1.84 -21.73 2.36
C LEU A 49 -0.53 -20.95 2.41
N ALA A 50 0.59 -21.56 2.00
CA ALA A 50 1.88 -20.89 1.92
C ALA A 50 1.84 -19.76 0.89
N LEU A 51 1.23 -19.98 -0.28
CA LEU A 51 1.03 -18.95 -1.30
C LEU A 51 0.17 -17.80 -0.77
N GLN A 52 -0.98 -18.09 -0.20
CA GLN A 52 -1.86 -17.09 0.39
C GLN A 52 -1.12 -16.27 1.46
N ALA A 53 -0.42 -16.93 2.37
CA ALA A 53 0.33 -16.26 3.44
C ALA A 53 1.45 -15.38 2.87
N ALA A 54 2.19 -15.83 1.84
CA ALA A 54 3.23 -15.05 1.18
C ALA A 54 2.65 -13.80 0.51
N LEU A 55 1.58 -13.94 -0.27
CA LEU A 55 0.95 -12.83 -0.99
C LEU A 55 0.32 -11.81 -0.02
N THR A 56 -0.36 -12.29 1.03
CA THR A 56 -0.90 -11.44 2.08
C THR A 56 0.22 -10.68 2.80
N THR A 57 1.34 -11.34 3.11
CA THR A 57 2.50 -10.70 3.76
C THR A 57 3.11 -9.61 2.87
N ILE A 58 3.26 -9.87 1.56
CA ILE A 58 3.74 -8.86 0.59
C ILE A 58 2.79 -7.67 0.57
N THR A 59 1.48 -7.91 0.49
CA THR A 59 0.47 -6.85 0.45
C THR A 59 0.49 -6.01 1.73
N LEU A 60 0.57 -6.63 2.91
CA LEU A 60 0.69 -5.95 4.20
C LEU A 60 1.96 -5.10 4.29
N PHE A 61 3.09 -5.65 3.84
CA PHE A 61 4.35 -4.91 3.79
C PHE A 61 4.25 -3.68 2.89
N LEU A 62 3.70 -3.81 1.69
CA LEU A 62 3.53 -2.70 0.76
C LEU A 62 2.62 -1.59 1.32
N GLN A 63 1.54 -1.96 2.02
CA GLN A 63 0.64 -1.01 2.68
C GLN A 63 1.36 -0.21 3.77
N LEU A 64 2.07 -0.90 4.67
CA LEU A 64 2.84 -0.26 5.73
C LEU A 64 3.97 0.59 5.16
N PHE A 65 4.73 0.06 4.19
CA PHE A 65 5.77 0.80 3.49
C PHE A 65 5.21 2.10 2.89
N ALA A 66 4.12 2.02 2.13
CA ALA A 66 3.50 3.15 1.46
C ALA A 66 2.97 4.19 2.45
N ALA A 67 2.33 3.75 3.54
CA ALA A 67 1.84 4.63 4.60
C ALA A 67 2.97 5.39 5.29
N PHE A 68 4.04 4.71 5.70
CA PHE A 68 5.20 5.34 6.34
C PHE A 68 6.03 6.19 5.37
N ALA A 69 6.12 5.80 4.09
CA ALA A 69 6.73 6.62 3.05
C ALA A 69 5.95 7.92 2.83
N GLY A 70 4.61 7.85 2.82
CA GLY A 70 3.73 9.01 2.74
C GLY A 70 3.87 9.93 3.93
N LEU A 71 3.82 9.38 5.13
CA LEU A 71 4.04 10.11 6.37
C LEU A 71 5.36 10.90 6.34
N ARG A 72 6.44 10.21 5.97
CA ARG A 72 7.76 10.81 5.95
C ARG A 72 7.94 11.85 4.83
N ALA A 73 7.35 11.61 3.66
CA ALA A 73 7.44 12.52 2.54
C ALA A 73 6.86 13.90 2.87
N ALA A 74 5.78 13.95 3.64
CA ALA A 74 5.15 15.20 4.05
C ALA A 74 5.70 15.76 5.39
N SER A 75 6.24 14.92 6.29
CA SER A 75 6.80 15.37 7.58
C SER A 75 8.13 16.10 7.45
N ARG A 76 8.87 15.89 6.37
CA ARG A 76 10.13 16.61 6.09
C ARG A 76 9.95 18.12 5.92
N GLU A 77 8.74 18.58 5.68
CA GLU A 77 8.43 20.00 5.53
C GLU A 77 8.41 20.74 6.86
N GLY A 78 8.37 20.04 7.98
CA GLY A 78 8.61 20.62 9.30
C GLY A 78 10.06 21.07 9.51
N ASP A 79 11.02 20.56 8.74
CA ASP A 79 12.40 21.06 8.75
C ASP A 79 12.46 22.39 8.00
N LEU A 80 12.77 23.47 8.73
CA LEU A 80 12.79 24.86 8.26
C LEU A 80 13.59 25.06 6.95
N ALA A 81 14.63 24.25 6.70
CA ALA A 81 15.43 24.29 5.48
C ALA A 81 14.66 23.78 4.25
N ALA A 82 13.93 22.66 4.37
CA ALA A 82 13.14 22.11 3.28
C ALA A 82 11.92 22.99 2.95
N SER A 83 11.34 23.66 3.95
CA SER A 83 10.23 24.60 3.75
C SER A 83 10.66 25.89 3.04
N ALA A 84 11.89 26.36 3.26
CA ALA A 84 12.43 27.55 2.57
C ALA A 84 12.68 27.28 1.08
N GLU A 85 13.22 26.10 0.75
CA GLU A 85 13.50 25.69 -0.62
C GLU A 85 12.19 25.45 -1.41
N TRP A 86 11.15 24.94 -0.75
CA TRP A 86 9.85 24.75 -1.36
C TRP A 86 9.08 26.06 -1.55
N ARG A 87 9.09 26.98 -0.57
CA ARG A 87 8.46 28.30 -0.69
C ARG A 87 9.06 29.16 -1.79
N SER A 88 10.33 28.95 -2.15
CA SER A 88 10.98 29.58 -3.29
C SER A 88 10.63 28.94 -4.65
N SER A 89 9.95 27.79 -4.64
CA SER A 89 9.58 27.03 -5.83
C SER A 89 8.16 27.42 -6.31
N PRO A 90 7.92 27.55 -7.63
CA PRO A 90 6.60 27.88 -8.18
C PRO A 90 5.64 26.67 -8.16
N LEU A 91 5.84 25.71 -7.28
CA LEU A 91 5.00 24.50 -7.17
C LEU A 91 3.76 24.80 -6.34
N THR A 92 2.60 24.43 -6.86
CA THR A 92 1.35 24.42 -6.07
C THR A 92 1.34 23.21 -5.14
N SER A 93 0.67 23.32 -3.97
CA SER A 93 0.51 22.25 -2.97
C SER A 93 0.01 20.95 -3.59
N SER A 94 -0.92 21.04 -4.57
CA SER A 94 -1.42 19.86 -5.30
C SER A 94 -0.35 19.15 -6.11
N ARG A 95 0.50 19.91 -6.84
CA ARG A 95 1.59 19.33 -7.63
C ARG A 95 2.65 18.70 -6.76
N TYR A 96 2.88 19.29 -5.59
CA TYR A 96 3.80 18.76 -4.61
C TYR A 96 3.30 17.40 -4.07
N ILE A 97 2.07 17.34 -3.56
CA ILE A 97 1.47 16.10 -3.05
C ILE A 97 1.43 15.00 -4.13
N LEU A 98 1.01 15.35 -5.36
CA LEU A 98 1.00 14.41 -6.48
C LEU A 98 2.39 13.89 -6.85
N GLY A 99 3.43 14.73 -6.80
CA GLY A 99 4.80 14.30 -7.06
C GLY A 99 5.32 13.33 -6.00
N ARG A 100 5.08 13.63 -4.71
CA ARG A 100 5.42 12.72 -3.60
C ARG A 100 4.66 11.38 -3.70
N PHE A 101 3.36 11.45 -3.93
CA PHE A 101 2.52 10.27 -4.12
C PHE A 101 3.02 9.39 -5.28
N ALA A 102 3.27 9.98 -6.45
CA ALA A 102 3.77 9.25 -7.60
C ALA A 102 5.10 8.53 -7.31
N GLY A 103 6.05 9.20 -6.61
CA GLY A 103 7.32 8.59 -6.21
C GLY A 103 7.13 7.39 -5.28
N ILE A 104 6.18 7.46 -4.34
CA ILE A 104 5.87 6.36 -3.42
C ILE A 104 5.24 5.19 -4.17
N VAL A 105 4.29 5.45 -5.07
CA VAL A 105 3.64 4.40 -5.87
C VAL A 105 4.65 3.70 -6.78
N VAL A 106 5.57 4.44 -7.40
CA VAL A 106 6.65 3.84 -8.21
C VAL A 106 7.55 2.97 -7.34
N ALA A 107 7.93 3.44 -6.13
CA ALA A 107 8.73 2.64 -5.21
C ALA A 107 8.00 1.35 -4.78
N ALA A 108 6.70 1.43 -4.47
CA ALA A 108 5.87 0.26 -4.14
C ALA A 108 5.77 -0.71 -5.32
N SER A 109 5.66 -0.20 -6.56
CA SER A 109 5.64 -1.02 -7.78
C SER A 109 6.95 -1.78 -7.99
N LEU A 110 8.09 -1.12 -7.77
CA LEU A 110 9.41 -1.76 -7.85
C LEU A 110 9.59 -2.82 -6.77
N LEU A 111 9.13 -2.56 -5.54
CA LEU A 111 9.15 -3.55 -4.46
C LEU A 111 8.27 -4.75 -4.77
N LEU A 112 7.06 -4.53 -5.30
CA LEU A 112 6.18 -5.62 -5.72
C LEU A 112 6.82 -6.46 -6.83
N LEU A 113 7.41 -5.80 -7.84
CA LEU A 113 8.10 -6.46 -8.95
C LEU A 113 9.29 -7.31 -8.47
N PHE A 114 9.93 -6.93 -7.38
CA PHE A 114 11.01 -7.68 -6.76
C PHE A 114 10.50 -8.83 -5.86
N LEU A 115 9.51 -8.57 -5.01
CA LEU A 115 9.03 -9.53 -4.01
C LEU A 115 8.13 -10.63 -4.60
N LEU A 116 7.34 -10.30 -5.64
CA LEU A 116 6.42 -11.26 -6.25
C LEU A 116 7.14 -12.46 -6.90
N PRO A 117 8.19 -12.27 -7.71
CA PRO A 117 8.98 -13.40 -8.23
C PRO A 117 9.64 -14.23 -7.13
N LEU A 118 10.11 -13.61 -6.03
CA LEU A 118 10.69 -14.34 -4.91
C LEU A 118 9.69 -15.27 -4.23
N ALA A 119 8.42 -14.82 -4.08
CA ALA A 119 7.36 -15.68 -3.57
C ALA A 119 7.04 -16.83 -4.54
N LEU A 120 7.11 -16.57 -5.85
CA LEU A 120 6.83 -17.57 -6.90
C LEU A 120 7.91 -18.63 -7.05
N ILE A 121 9.20 -18.29 -6.97
CA ILE A 121 10.32 -19.22 -7.25
C ILE A 121 10.21 -20.49 -6.41
N ARG A 122 9.87 -20.37 -5.13
CA ARG A 122 9.74 -21.54 -4.24
C ARG A 122 8.46 -22.35 -4.47
N GLN A 123 7.42 -21.68 -4.95
CA GLN A 123 6.13 -22.34 -5.14
C GLN A 123 5.99 -23.02 -6.49
N PHE A 124 6.75 -22.61 -7.50
CA PHE A 124 6.79 -23.30 -8.79
C PHE A 124 7.17 -24.79 -8.66
N HIS A 125 7.95 -25.16 -7.66
CA HIS A 125 8.31 -26.56 -7.43
C HIS A 125 7.14 -27.39 -6.84
N GLY A 126 6.17 -26.75 -6.18
CA GLY A 126 4.96 -27.40 -5.64
C GLY A 126 3.72 -27.27 -6.53
N LEU A 127 3.62 -26.19 -7.31
CA LEU A 127 2.47 -25.85 -8.15
C LEU A 127 2.66 -26.23 -9.64
N ALA A 128 3.71 -26.95 -9.99
CA ALA A 128 4.07 -27.28 -11.39
C ALA A 128 2.96 -28.06 -12.16
N GLN A 129 1.88 -28.43 -11.50
CA GLN A 129 0.75 -29.14 -12.11
C GLN A 129 -0.46 -28.23 -12.43
N GLU A 130 -0.44 -26.99 -11.97
CA GLU A 130 -1.59 -26.07 -12.12
C GLU A 130 -1.34 -25.05 -13.24
N PRO A 131 -2.36 -24.73 -14.06
CA PRO A 131 -2.21 -23.74 -15.12
C PRO A 131 -1.99 -22.34 -14.54
N PHE A 132 -0.95 -21.66 -15.02
CA PHE A 132 -0.69 -20.26 -14.66
C PHE A 132 -1.77 -19.36 -15.27
N ASP A 133 -2.54 -18.66 -14.42
CA ASP A 133 -3.53 -17.67 -14.84
C ASP A 133 -2.95 -16.23 -14.73
N PRO A 134 -2.48 -15.64 -15.84
CA PRO A 134 -1.89 -14.30 -15.82
C PRO A 134 -2.90 -13.21 -15.42
N ALA A 135 -4.20 -13.39 -15.65
CA ALA A 135 -5.21 -12.42 -15.29
C ALA A 135 -5.44 -12.36 -13.78
N ALA A 136 -5.44 -13.52 -13.11
CA ALA A 136 -5.52 -13.60 -11.65
C ALA A 136 -4.30 -12.95 -10.98
N TRP A 137 -3.10 -13.19 -11.51
CA TRP A 137 -1.86 -12.56 -11.02
C TRP A 137 -1.83 -11.05 -11.24
N ALA A 138 -2.30 -10.59 -12.40
CA ALA A 138 -2.42 -9.16 -12.67
C ALA A 138 -3.43 -8.46 -11.76
N SER A 139 -4.57 -9.09 -11.46
CA SER A 139 -5.57 -8.55 -10.54
C SER A 139 -5.04 -8.47 -9.11
N MET A 140 -4.33 -9.48 -8.64
CA MET A 140 -3.65 -9.47 -7.33
C MET A 140 -2.62 -8.34 -7.25
N ALA A 141 -1.75 -8.21 -8.24
CA ALA A 141 -0.75 -7.16 -8.28
C ALA A 141 -1.38 -5.76 -8.31
N ALA A 142 -2.42 -5.57 -9.12
CA ALA A 142 -3.18 -4.33 -9.17
C ALA A 142 -3.87 -4.01 -7.84
N GLY A 143 -4.48 -5.00 -7.19
CA GLY A 143 -5.07 -4.86 -5.86
C GLY A 143 -4.06 -4.45 -4.80
N ALA A 144 -2.89 -5.09 -4.76
CA ALA A 144 -1.81 -4.75 -3.85
C ALA A 144 -1.28 -3.32 -4.06
N LEU A 145 -1.14 -2.88 -5.32
CA LEU A 145 -0.71 -1.51 -5.63
C LEU A 145 -1.78 -0.47 -5.30
N LEU A 146 -3.05 -0.75 -5.55
CA LEU A 146 -4.14 0.16 -5.20
C LEU A 146 -4.28 0.32 -3.68
N THR A 147 -4.15 -0.75 -2.91
CA THR A 147 -4.13 -0.65 -1.45
C THR A 147 -2.90 0.10 -0.94
N ALA A 148 -1.72 -0.12 -1.52
CA ALA A 148 -0.53 0.65 -1.20
C ALA A 148 -0.72 2.15 -1.54
N ALA A 149 -1.32 2.49 -2.69
CA ALA A 149 -1.65 3.86 -3.07
C ALA A 149 -2.63 4.52 -2.07
N LEU A 150 -3.65 3.79 -1.63
CA LEU A 150 -4.59 4.24 -0.61
C LEU A 150 -3.87 4.57 0.71
N PHE A 151 -3.00 3.68 1.19
CA PHE A 151 -2.24 3.92 2.41
C PHE A 151 -1.17 5.00 2.26
N ALA A 152 -0.57 5.16 1.07
CA ALA A 152 0.31 6.29 0.77
C ALA A 152 -0.41 7.64 0.90
N SER A 153 -1.62 7.74 0.32
CA SER A 153 -2.44 8.95 0.39
C SER A 153 -2.89 9.27 1.83
N LEU A 154 -3.23 8.24 2.61
CA LEU A 154 -3.54 8.37 4.03
C LEU A 154 -2.32 8.88 4.82
N GLY A 155 -1.14 8.32 4.58
CA GLY A 155 0.11 8.77 5.19
C GLY A 155 0.43 10.24 4.88
N LEU A 156 0.27 10.65 3.62
CA LEU A 156 0.45 12.04 3.18
C LEU A 156 -0.56 12.98 3.87
N LEU A 157 -1.84 12.58 3.95
CA LEU A 157 -2.87 13.37 4.65
C LEU A 157 -2.53 13.53 6.12
N LEU A 158 -2.26 12.45 6.84
CA LEU A 158 -1.96 12.49 8.27
C LEU A 158 -0.72 13.33 8.57
N ALA A 159 0.31 13.25 7.75
CA ALA A 159 1.50 14.10 7.88
C ALA A 159 1.23 15.57 7.59
N SER A 160 0.25 15.88 6.74
CA SER A 160 -0.13 17.27 6.46
C SER A 160 -1.01 17.91 7.55
N ILE A 161 -1.66 17.14 8.42
CA ILE A 161 -2.55 17.68 9.47
C ILE A 161 -2.03 17.51 10.90
N ALA A 162 -1.11 16.58 11.15
CA ALA A 162 -0.69 16.19 12.48
C ALA A 162 0.83 16.29 12.69
N SER A 163 1.27 16.27 13.95
CA SER A 163 2.69 16.12 14.26
C SER A 163 3.19 14.75 13.83
N PRO A 164 4.51 14.59 13.52
CA PRO A 164 5.05 13.32 13.02
C PRO A 164 4.77 12.12 13.93
N GLN A 165 4.82 12.33 15.24
CA GLN A 165 4.56 11.27 16.24
C GLN A 165 3.10 10.85 16.24
N PHE A 166 2.18 11.83 16.29
CA PHE A 166 0.74 11.57 16.27
C PHE A 166 0.32 10.94 14.94
N ALA A 167 0.86 11.41 13.82
CA ALA A 167 0.59 10.86 12.50
C ALA A 167 1.07 9.40 12.39
N ALA A 168 2.24 9.04 12.97
CA ALA A 168 2.72 7.65 12.98
C ALA A 168 1.78 6.72 13.77
N VAL A 169 1.35 7.14 14.97
CA VAL A 169 0.37 6.38 15.77
C VAL A 169 -0.96 6.25 15.03
N SER A 170 -1.42 7.33 14.38
CA SER A 170 -2.67 7.33 13.61
C SER A 170 -2.61 6.41 12.39
N VAL A 171 -1.47 6.33 11.69
CA VAL A 171 -1.26 5.37 10.58
C VAL A 171 -1.39 3.93 11.09
N ILE A 172 -0.74 3.59 12.20
CA ILE A 172 -0.83 2.26 12.80
C ILE A 172 -2.26 1.97 13.25
N GLY A 173 -2.90 2.92 13.92
CA GLY A 173 -4.30 2.81 14.34
C GLY A 173 -5.26 2.61 13.16
N ALA A 174 -5.10 3.39 12.08
CA ALA A 174 -5.88 3.24 10.87
C ALA A 174 -5.65 1.88 10.19
N PHE A 175 -4.40 1.40 10.16
CA PHE A 175 -4.06 0.08 9.61
C PHE A 175 -4.75 -1.04 10.41
N ILE A 176 -4.70 -1.00 11.74
CA ILE A 176 -5.38 -1.97 12.61
C ILE A 176 -6.90 -1.86 12.44
N ALA A 177 -7.44 -0.64 12.45
CA ALA A 177 -8.88 -0.41 12.31
C ALA A 177 -9.44 -0.94 10.98
N THR A 178 -8.75 -0.70 9.87
CA THR A 178 -9.17 -1.18 8.55
C THR A 178 -9.13 -2.71 8.44
N ARG A 179 -8.30 -3.39 9.21
CA ARG A 179 -8.19 -4.85 9.19
C ARG A 179 -9.12 -5.56 10.17
N LEU A 180 -9.37 -4.97 11.33
CA LEU A 180 -10.17 -5.59 12.38
C LEU A 180 -11.59 -5.03 12.47
N LEU A 181 -11.74 -3.70 12.41
CA LEU A 181 -13.03 -3.07 12.64
C LEU A 181 -13.89 -2.98 11.39
N VAL A 182 -13.30 -2.71 10.22
CA VAL A 182 -14.09 -2.54 8.99
C VAL A 182 -14.83 -3.82 8.59
N PRO A 183 -14.22 -5.02 8.60
CA PRO A 183 -14.95 -6.26 8.32
C PRO A 183 -16.08 -6.54 9.33
N GLU A 184 -15.84 -6.27 10.61
CA GLU A 184 -16.84 -6.42 11.67
C GLU A 184 -18.02 -5.45 11.52
N LEU A 185 -17.74 -4.19 11.15
CA LEU A 185 -18.76 -3.18 10.90
C LEU A 185 -19.56 -3.51 9.63
N ALA A 186 -18.90 -4.02 8.60
CA ALA A 186 -19.53 -4.40 7.34
C ALA A 186 -20.47 -5.61 7.52
N ALA A 187 -20.18 -6.50 8.47
CA ALA A 187 -21.03 -7.64 8.81
C ALA A 187 -22.30 -7.26 9.60
N ARG A 188 -22.36 -6.03 10.14
CA ARG A 188 -23.55 -5.53 10.86
C ARG A 188 -24.52 -4.87 9.91
N GLU A 189 -25.81 -4.95 10.22
CA GLU A 189 -26.86 -4.26 9.46
C GLU A 189 -27.01 -2.79 9.89
N GLY A 190 -27.54 -1.95 8.98
CA GLY A 190 -27.91 -0.57 9.27
C GLY A 190 -26.76 0.43 9.14
N PHE A 191 -26.73 1.44 10.02
CA PHE A 191 -25.80 2.57 9.95
C PHE A 191 -24.32 2.17 10.04
N ALA A 192 -24.01 1.10 10.79
CA ALA A 192 -22.64 0.58 10.92
C ALA A 192 -22.09 0.07 9.58
N SER A 193 -22.91 -0.64 8.79
CA SER A 193 -22.56 -1.09 7.44
C SER A 193 -22.32 0.10 6.50
N THR A 194 -23.13 1.14 6.58
CA THR A 194 -22.94 2.36 5.78
C THR A 194 -21.60 3.03 6.09
N ILE A 195 -21.23 3.13 7.36
CA ILE A 195 -19.93 3.67 7.77
C ILE A 195 -18.80 2.80 7.23
N ALA A 196 -18.91 1.46 7.34
CA ALA A 196 -17.91 0.54 6.84
C ALA A 196 -17.66 0.72 5.32
N HIS A 197 -18.70 1.03 4.54
CA HIS A 197 -18.55 1.29 3.10
C HIS A 197 -17.82 2.60 2.78
N LEU A 198 -17.82 3.57 3.68
CA LEU A 198 -17.09 4.84 3.52
C LEU A 198 -15.63 4.73 3.97
N LEU A 199 -15.30 3.78 4.84
CA LEU A 199 -13.93 3.56 5.30
C LEU A 199 -13.10 2.81 4.26
N PRO A 200 -11.79 3.05 4.21
CA PRO A 200 -10.88 2.25 3.40
C PRO A 200 -10.97 0.77 3.79
N ASP A 201 -11.36 -0.06 2.85
CA ASP A 201 -11.47 -1.50 3.07
C ASP A 201 -10.49 -2.25 2.15
N PRO A 202 -9.26 -2.49 2.62
CA PRO A 202 -8.26 -3.20 1.84
C PRO A 202 -8.62 -4.67 1.57
N SER A 203 -9.57 -5.25 2.33
CA SER A 203 -9.99 -6.64 2.13
C SER A 203 -10.71 -6.85 0.79
N ARG A 204 -11.36 -5.83 0.25
CA ARG A 204 -12.02 -5.85 -1.07
C ARG A 204 -11.05 -5.96 -2.24
N LEU A 205 -9.77 -5.66 -2.01
CA LEU A 205 -8.69 -5.71 -3.01
C LEU A 205 -7.67 -6.80 -2.69
N ASP A 206 -7.93 -7.61 -1.66
CA ASP A 206 -7.06 -8.72 -1.26
C ASP A 206 -7.46 -9.98 -2.04
N PHE A 207 -6.96 -10.10 -3.25
CA PHE A 207 -7.18 -11.26 -4.11
C PHE A 207 -6.18 -12.40 -3.86
N ALA A 208 -5.39 -12.32 -2.77
CA ALA A 208 -4.40 -13.34 -2.44
C ALA A 208 -5.05 -14.71 -2.18
N ARG A 209 -6.20 -14.70 -1.51
CA ARG A 209 -6.98 -15.92 -1.22
C ARG A 209 -7.56 -16.53 -2.50
N GLU A 210 -8.19 -15.72 -3.33
CA GLU A 210 -8.79 -16.16 -4.59
C GLU A 210 -7.72 -16.77 -5.49
N LEU A 211 -6.57 -16.11 -5.60
CA LEU A 211 -5.44 -16.61 -6.38
C LEU A 211 -4.88 -17.93 -5.81
N ALA A 212 -4.70 -18.02 -4.49
CA ALA A 212 -4.16 -19.21 -3.84
C ALA A 212 -5.07 -20.45 -3.99
N PHE A 213 -6.38 -20.25 -4.06
CA PHE A 213 -7.36 -21.32 -4.25
C PHE A 213 -7.92 -21.41 -5.68
N HIS A 214 -7.19 -20.86 -6.67
CA HIS A 214 -7.54 -20.90 -8.11
C HIS A 214 -8.96 -20.41 -8.42
N ARG A 215 -9.45 -19.44 -7.67
CA ARG A 215 -10.74 -18.80 -7.89
C ARG A 215 -10.52 -17.46 -8.59
N ALA A 216 -11.10 -17.32 -9.79
CA ALA A 216 -11.09 -16.02 -10.46
C ALA A 216 -11.97 -15.03 -9.68
N PRO A 217 -11.44 -13.84 -9.32
CA PRO A 217 -12.26 -12.80 -8.70
C PRO A 217 -13.37 -12.38 -9.68
N GLY A 218 -14.60 -12.25 -9.18
CA GLY A 218 -15.71 -11.82 -10.00
C GLY A 218 -15.50 -10.41 -10.55
N ILE A 219 -15.73 -10.20 -11.85
CA ILE A 219 -15.55 -8.90 -12.51
C ILE A 219 -16.22 -7.74 -11.75
N PRO A 220 -17.50 -7.87 -11.27
CA PRO A 220 -18.12 -6.82 -10.48
C PRO A 220 -17.34 -6.50 -9.20
N ALA A 221 -16.83 -7.49 -8.47
CA ALA A 221 -16.07 -7.28 -7.24
C ALA A 221 -14.76 -6.51 -7.51
N VAL A 222 -14.06 -6.84 -8.60
CA VAL A 222 -12.85 -6.14 -9.03
C VAL A 222 -13.17 -4.68 -9.38
N LEU A 223 -14.23 -4.44 -10.17
CA LEU A 223 -14.60 -3.08 -10.58
C LEU A 223 -15.03 -2.21 -9.40
N TRP A 224 -15.85 -2.73 -8.49
CA TRP A 224 -16.28 -2.00 -7.29
C TRP A 224 -15.12 -1.76 -6.33
N GLY A 225 -14.27 -2.75 -6.11
CA GLY A 225 -13.09 -2.62 -5.26
C GLY A 225 -12.11 -1.57 -5.81
N THR A 226 -11.74 -1.67 -7.08
CA THR A 226 -10.78 -0.75 -7.73
C THR A 226 -11.34 0.66 -7.86
N GLY A 227 -12.60 0.82 -8.25
CA GLY A 227 -13.26 2.12 -8.36
C GLY A 227 -13.39 2.82 -7.01
N GLY A 228 -13.78 2.10 -5.97
CA GLY A 228 -13.87 2.61 -4.62
C GLY A 228 -12.51 3.05 -4.08
N ALA A 229 -11.47 2.23 -4.22
CA ALA A 229 -10.12 2.56 -3.77
C ALA A 229 -9.53 3.77 -4.53
N ALA A 230 -9.76 3.86 -5.84
CA ALA A 230 -9.33 5.01 -6.64
C ALA A 230 -10.01 6.31 -6.18
N LEU A 231 -11.32 6.27 -5.93
CA LEU A 231 -12.08 7.42 -5.43
C LEU A 231 -11.59 7.84 -4.04
N GLN A 232 -11.40 6.90 -3.12
CA GLN A 232 -10.90 7.18 -1.78
C GLN A 232 -9.47 7.76 -1.83
N THR A 233 -8.59 7.20 -2.66
CA THR A 233 -7.24 7.71 -2.87
C THR A 233 -7.28 9.17 -3.38
N ALA A 234 -8.09 9.46 -4.39
CA ALA A 234 -8.24 10.82 -4.92
C ALA A 234 -8.77 11.79 -3.85
N THR A 235 -9.75 11.39 -3.07
CA THR A 235 -10.32 12.21 -1.98
C THR A 235 -9.27 12.52 -0.91
N LEU A 236 -8.48 11.53 -0.49
CA LEU A 236 -7.40 11.70 0.49
C LEU A 236 -6.29 12.63 -0.03
N LEU A 237 -5.91 12.51 -1.30
CA LEU A 237 -4.91 13.39 -1.92
C LEU A 237 -5.40 14.83 -2.03
N LEU A 238 -6.67 15.05 -2.38
CA LEU A 238 -7.27 16.39 -2.40
C LEU A 238 -7.32 16.99 -1.00
N ALA A 239 -7.70 16.21 0.01
CA ALA A 239 -7.71 16.64 1.41
C ALA A 239 -6.29 16.97 1.90
N ALA A 240 -5.27 16.18 1.54
CA ALA A 240 -3.87 16.45 1.87
C ALA A 240 -3.37 17.75 1.23
N ALA A 241 -3.68 17.97 -0.04
CA ALA A 241 -3.30 19.20 -0.75
C ALA A 241 -3.98 20.44 -0.14
N TRP A 242 -5.26 20.33 0.23
CA TRP A 242 -5.99 21.39 0.90
C TRP A 242 -5.46 21.68 2.32
N ALA A 243 -5.16 20.64 3.10
CA ALA A 243 -4.58 20.81 4.43
C ALA A 243 -3.20 21.48 4.36
N LEU A 244 -2.37 21.12 3.39
CA LEU A 244 -1.08 21.75 3.15
C LEU A 244 -1.25 23.23 2.79
N GLN A 245 -2.17 23.56 1.89
CA GLN A 245 -2.45 24.94 1.49
C GLN A 245 -2.90 25.83 2.67
N ARG A 246 -3.69 25.26 3.61
CA ARG A 246 -4.09 26.01 4.83
C ARG A 246 -2.97 26.30 5.80
N ARG A 247 -1.90 25.52 5.79
CA ARG A 247 -0.71 25.77 6.62
C ARG A 247 0.18 26.88 6.05
N GLU A 248 0.00 27.22 4.79
CA GLU A 248 0.78 28.24 4.09
C GLU A 248 0.19 29.65 4.26
N ASN A 249 -1.14 29.74 4.50
CA ASN A 249 -1.86 30.96 4.77
C ASN A 249 -1.95 31.24 6.28
#